data_e7e0dd80a714117652246ed5010694b2
#
_entry.id   e7e0dd80a714117652246ed5010694b2
#
_cell.length_a   1.000
_cell.length_b   1.000
_cell.length_c   1.000
_cell.angle_alpha   90.00
_cell.angle_beta   90.00
_cell.angle_gamma   90.00
#
_symmetry.space_group_name_H-M   'P 1'
#
loop_
_entity.id
_entity.type
_entity.pdbx_description
1 polymer ?
#
loop_
_entity_poly.entity_id
_entity_poly.type
_entity_poly.pdbx_seq_one_letter_code
_entity_poly.pdbx_strand_id
1 'polypeptide(L)'
;MSSGWRANSALDNSDAMNWVEITWTMMISASLMLGVVHLFVWRKQRSQYANLLFFVLAASAAAYGAYELARMQAETPADLAVNARWSHVPLAAFVISAVGFVRLYFDAGRLWLAWTVIGVRLAALALNFLTGVNVNFREVTALDHLQLWGGAVVSAPVGIPNPWAIVPQLSNLLLVVFIVDASVTLWRRGGDVARRRAALVGGSLALCIITAASIAALVVTGVVHAPTVLMPGFFVVTLAMGYELVWDLAAAAQLSAQLRASEQRFRAVVESVPAAILLVDDGGSITLANAQAEAVFGYPRAELLAQPLEMLIPERFRIAHSGLRSDYARDPRTRTMGAGRELFACRKGGGEIPVEVALSPLPVEDGLFVLVSVVDVTERRNAERATARQRDDFAHLSRVAMLGELSGSLAHELNQPLTAILSNAQAAQRFLAQSPPRVDKLAEILADIVKSDRRAEAVIQRLRSLLRKEESQRHPLDINEVVEESIRLMRSDLLSRQVEVRTDLADALPPVSGDRNQLQQVLLNFVINGCDAMDGQERDRRLLVQTRATANGNVEVCVVDGGGGIPAADLERIFEPFVTTKATGMGLGLAICRSIVDAHGGRLWATSNPDRGATLHCELPAMRD
;
A
#
# COMPACT_ATOMS: atom_id res chain seq x y z
N MET A 1 -34.62 73.51 -74.40
CA MET A 1 -33.80 72.30 -74.41
C MET A 1 -33.38 71.95 -72.99
N SER A 2 -34.16 71.11 -72.32
CA SER A 2 -33.75 70.51 -71.05
C SER A 2 -34.69 69.34 -70.80
N SER A 3 -34.38 68.23 -71.40
CA SER A 3 -35.10 66.97 -71.20
C SER A 3 -34.13 66.04 -70.42
N GLY A 4 -34.72 65.45 -69.42
CA GLY A 4 -34.44 64.09 -69.06
C GLY A 4 -33.30 63.82 -68.08
N TRP A 5 -33.69 63.65 -66.86
CA TRP A 5 -33.11 62.61 -65.95
C TRP A 5 -34.15 62.29 -64.89
N ARG A 6 -35.18 61.54 -65.28
CA ARG A 6 -35.96 60.73 -64.36
C ARG A 6 -35.88 59.33 -64.88
N ALA A 7 -34.99 58.61 -64.44
CA ALA A 7 -34.98 57.14 -64.61
C ALA A 7 -34.17 56.48 -63.53
N ASN A 8 -34.75 55.45 -63.00
CA ASN A 8 -34.17 54.39 -62.22
C ASN A 8 -33.69 54.66 -60.78
N SER A 9 -34.71 54.84 -59.89
CA SER A 9 -34.50 54.44 -58.50
C SER A 9 -35.39 53.22 -58.10
N ALA A 10 -35.77 52.42 -59.10
CA ALA A 10 -36.62 51.23 -58.89
C ALA A 10 -35.91 49.89 -59.21
N LEU A 11 -34.56 49.90 -59.26
CA LEU A 11 -33.81 48.68 -59.41
C LEU A 11 -32.79 48.60 -58.25
N ASP A 12 -32.80 47.47 -57.60
CA ASP A 12 -31.86 47.00 -56.57
C ASP A 12 -32.21 47.22 -55.09
N ASN A 13 -33.40 46.71 -54.67
CA ASN A 13 -33.60 46.39 -53.25
C ASN A 13 -33.91 44.90 -53.02
N SER A 14 -33.72 44.04 -54.05
CA SER A 14 -34.01 42.59 -53.96
C SER A 14 -32.86 41.76 -53.36
N ASP A 15 -31.62 42.34 -53.23
CA ASP A 15 -30.45 41.65 -52.75
C ASP A 15 -29.87 42.17 -51.42
N ALA A 16 -30.54 43.15 -50.78
CA ALA A 16 -30.16 43.50 -49.40
C ALA A 16 -30.54 42.36 -48.50
N MET A 17 -29.55 41.53 -48.19
CA MET A 17 -29.67 40.38 -47.29
C MET A 17 -30.42 40.80 -46.02
N ASN A 18 -31.65 40.27 -45.84
CA ASN A 18 -32.50 40.61 -44.71
C ASN A 18 -31.85 40.09 -43.40
N TRP A 19 -31.00 40.87 -42.78
CA TRP A 19 -30.28 40.47 -41.57
C TRP A 19 -31.19 40.00 -40.44
N VAL A 20 -32.44 40.49 -40.39
CA VAL A 20 -33.44 40.04 -39.43
C VAL A 20 -33.80 38.57 -39.67
N GLU A 21 -34.07 38.21 -40.93
CA GLU A 21 -34.37 36.80 -41.31
C GLU A 21 -33.20 35.88 -40.99
N ILE A 22 -31.96 36.26 -41.35
CA ILE A 22 -30.76 35.49 -41.05
C ILE A 22 -30.57 35.33 -39.56
N THR A 23 -30.68 36.43 -38.80
CA THR A 23 -30.42 36.41 -37.34
C THR A 23 -31.47 35.54 -36.63
N TRP A 24 -32.78 35.67 -36.97
CA TRP A 24 -33.82 34.83 -36.38
C TRP A 24 -33.66 33.37 -36.74
N THR A 25 -33.37 33.06 -38.00
CA THR A 25 -33.16 31.68 -38.45
C THR A 25 -31.96 31.05 -37.76
N MET A 26 -30.85 31.81 -37.57
CA MET A 26 -29.68 31.34 -36.82
C MET A 26 -30.01 31.08 -35.33
N MET A 27 -30.75 31.99 -34.66
CA MET A 27 -31.14 31.81 -33.26
C MET A 27 -32.10 30.61 -33.10
N ILE A 28 -33.08 30.45 -34.00
CA ILE A 28 -34.01 29.30 -34.03
C ILE A 28 -33.21 27.99 -34.19
N SER A 29 -32.33 27.93 -35.19
CA SER A 29 -31.56 26.73 -35.49
C SER A 29 -30.60 26.36 -34.35
N ALA A 30 -29.88 27.32 -33.77
CA ALA A 30 -28.97 27.10 -32.65
C ALA A 30 -29.71 26.61 -31.39
N SER A 31 -30.88 27.20 -31.10
CA SER A 31 -31.72 26.79 -29.97
C SER A 31 -32.26 25.36 -30.14
N LEU A 32 -32.74 25.06 -31.34
CA LEU A 32 -33.22 23.72 -31.64
C LEU A 32 -32.12 22.67 -31.61
N MET A 33 -30.94 22.99 -32.16
CA MET A 33 -29.77 22.10 -32.14
C MET A 33 -29.36 21.77 -30.70
N LEU A 34 -29.24 22.76 -29.81
CA LEU A 34 -28.93 22.51 -28.41
C LEU A 34 -30.02 21.68 -27.74
N GLY A 35 -31.31 21.95 -28.04
CA GLY A 35 -32.41 21.14 -27.57
C GLY A 35 -32.27 19.67 -27.98
N VAL A 36 -31.91 19.39 -29.23
CA VAL A 36 -31.66 18.02 -29.73
C VAL A 36 -30.50 17.36 -28.98
N VAL A 37 -29.42 18.11 -28.67
CA VAL A 37 -28.30 17.57 -27.84
C VAL A 37 -28.84 17.13 -26.48
N HIS A 38 -29.66 17.93 -25.81
CA HIS A 38 -30.26 17.56 -24.52
C HIS A 38 -31.21 16.34 -24.64
N LEU A 39 -31.93 16.20 -25.78
CA LEU A 39 -32.72 14.99 -26.05
C LEU A 39 -31.83 13.73 -26.11
N PHE A 40 -30.64 13.80 -26.74
CA PHE A 40 -29.69 12.69 -26.77
C PHE A 40 -29.14 12.38 -25.37
N VAL A 41 -28.85 13.41 -24.56
CA VAL A 41 -28.43 13.23 -23.15
C VAL A 41 -29.50 12.48 -22.37
N TRP A 42 -30.78 12.91 -22.49
CA TRP A 42 -31.90 12.21 -21.84
C TRP A 42 -32.05 10.76 -22.35
N ARG A 43 -31.89 10.51 -23.65
CA ARG A 43 -31.97 9.15 -24.20
C ARG A 43 -30.98 8.19 -23.59
N LYS A 44 -29.77 8.67 -23.26
CA LYS A 44 -28.73 7.89 -22.57
C LYS A 44 -28.97 7.77 -21.05
N GLN A 45 -29.51 8.82 -20.44
CA GLN A 45 -29.75 8.91 -18.99
C GLN A 45 -31.22 9.19 -18.73
N ARG A 46 -32.07 8.16 -18.86
CA ARG A 46 -33.54 8.24 -18.79
C ARG A 46 -34.09 8.85 -17.50
N SER A 47 -33.32 8.85 -16.40
CA SER A 47 -33.73 9.47 -15.13
C SER A 47 -33.65 11.00 -15.14
N GLN A 48 -32.94 11.61 -16.09
CA GLN A 48 -32.76 13.07 -16.18
C GLN A 48 -33.85 13.74 -17.05
N TYR A 49 -35.08 13.76 -16.57
CA TYR A 49 -36.21 14.36 -17.30
C TYR A 49 -36.07 15.86 -17.56
N ALA A 50 -35.23 16.59 -16.81
CA ALA A 50 -34.92 18.00 -17.05
C ALA A 50 -34.40 18.24 -18.48
N ASN A 51 -33.56 17.34 -19.02
CA ASN A 51 -33.03 17.43 -20.37
C ASN A 51 -34.13 17.26 -21.43
N LEU A 52 -35.10 16.35 -21.21
CA LEU A 52 -36.27 16.22 -22.10
C LEU A 52 -37.11 17.49 -22.10
N LEU A 53 -37.35 18.07 -20.92
CA LEU A 53 -38.15 19.30 -20.82
C LEU A 53 -37.42 20.51 -21.43
N PHE A 54 -36.10 20.56 -21.37
CA PHE A 54 -35.33 21.60 -22.08
C PHE A 54 -35.46 21.43 -23.62
N PHE A 55 -35.43 20.20 -24.13
CA PHE A 55 -35.70 19.97 -25.56
C PHE A 55 -37.10 20.48 -25.95
N VAL A 56 -38.14 20.18 -25.17
CA VAL A 56 -39.51 20.67 -25.43
C VAL A 56 -39.56 22.18 -25.35
N LEU A 57 -38.90 22.80 -24.39
CA LEU A 57 -38.76 24.24 -24.23
C LEU A 57 -38.13 24.89 -25.46
N ALA A 58 -36.96 24.35 -25.90
CA ALA A 58 -36.25 24.84 -27.08
C ALA A 58 -37.05 24.68 -28.38
N ALA A 59 -37.70 23.54 -28.56
CA ALA A 59 -38.53 23.28 -29.71
C ALA A 59 -39.76 24.23 -29.75
N SER A 60 -40.37 24.48 -28.58
CA SER A 60 -41.50 25.43 -28.46
C SER A 60 -41.06 26.87 -28.73
N ALA A 61 -39.88 27.29 -28.23
CA ALA A 61 -39.27 28.59 -28.51
C ALA A 61 -38.94 28.75 -30.01
N ALA A 62 -38.38 27.72 -30.64
CA ALA A 62 -38.07 27.69 -32.08
C ALA A 62 -39.34 27.83 -32.92
N ALA A 63 -40.40 27.09 -32.58
CA ALA A 63 -41.71 27.21 -33.25
C ALA A 63 -42.32 28.61 -33.06
N TYR A 64 -42.25 29.17 -31.86
CA TYR A 64 -42.69 30.55 -31.60
C TYR A 64 -41.86 31.56 -32.40
N GLY A 65 -40.53 31.40 -32.47
CA GLY A 65 -39.62 32.25 -33.27
C GLY A 65 -39.93 32.24 -34.77
N ALA A 66 -40.39 31.08 -35.32
CA ALA A 66 -40.85 30.99 -36.69
C ALA A 66 -42.13 31.86 -36.91
N TYR A 67 -43.07 31.85 -35.95
CA TYR A 67 -44.23 32.74 -35.99
C TYR A 67 -43.83 34.22 -35.76
N GLU A 68 -42.80 34.54 -34.97
CA GLU A 68 -42.28 35.90 -34.85
C GLU A 68 -41.78 36.40 -36.19
N LEU A 69 -40.97 35.61 -36.90
CA LEU A 69 -40.44 35.96 -38.20
C LEU A 69 -41.60 36.15 -39.22
N ALA A 70 -42.57 35.20 -39.25
CA ALA A 70 -43.73 35.30 -40.11
C ALA A 70 -44.60 36.56 -39.83
N ARG A 71 -44.71 37.00 -38.59
CA ARG A 71 -45.40 38.26 -38.23
C ARG A 71 -44.63 39.49 -38.67
N MET A 72 -43.28 39.46 -38.54
CA MET A 72 -42.40 40.57 -38.99
C MET A 72 -42.45 40.73 -40.53
N GLN A 73 -42.69 39.65 -41.26
CA GLN A 73 -42.76 39.62 -42.72
C GLN A 73 -44.20 39.77 -43.22
N ALA A 74 -45.21 39.92 -42.36
CA ALA A 74 -46.63 40.00 -42.79
C ALA A 74 -46.86 41.25 -43.62
N GLU A 75 -47.51 41.05 -44.80
CA GLU A 75 -47.83 42.12 -45.74
C GLU A 75 -49.25 42.64 -45.49
N THR A 76 -50.14 41.82 -44.89
CA THR A 76 -51.52 42.21 -44.61
C THR A 76 -51.85 42.09 -43.11
N PRO A 77 -52.79 42.90 -42.59
CA PRO A 77 -53.28 42.73 -41.21
C PRO A 77 -53.89 41.35 -40.95
N ALA A 78 -54.46 40.69 -41.97
CA ALA A 78 -55.04 39.36 -41.86
C ALA A 78 -53.96 38.28 -41.65
N ASP A 79 -52.85 38.34 -42.39
CA ASP A 79 -51.67 37.41 -42.21
C ASP A 79 -51.08 37.57 -40.85
N LEU A 80 -50.85 38.80 -40.39
CA LEU A 80 -50.32 39.07 -39.04
C LEU A 80 -51.30 38.51 -38.00
N ALA A 81 -52.57 38.70 -38.15
CA ALA A 81 -53.62 38.26 -37.23
C ALA A 81 -53.66 36.72 -37.10
N VAL A 82 -53.53 36.00 -38.18
CA VAL A 82 -53.52 34.52 -38.23
C VAL A 82 -52.24 34.02 -37.53
N ASN A 83 -51.07 34.55 -37.91
CA ASN A 83 -49.80 34.18 -37.31
C ASN A 83 -49.71 34.52 -35.79
N ALA A 84 -50.26 35.68 -35.40
CA ALA A 84 -50.36 36.07 -33.99
C ALA A 84 -51.28 35.12 -33.19
N ARG A 85 -52.39 34.67 -33.75
CA ARG A 85 -53.33 33.73 -33.10
C ARG A 85 -52.69 32.38 -32.85
N TRP A 86 -52.06 31.78 -33.87
CA TRP A 86 -51.46 30.46 -33.78
C TRP A 86 -50.14 30.46 -32.98
N SER A 87 -49.39 31.56 -32.88
CA SER A 87 -48.17 31.67 -32.08
C SER A 87 -48.40 31.45 -30.58
N HIS A 88 -49.64 31.61 -30.08
CA HIS A 88 -49.96 31.32 -28.68
C HIS A 88 -49.91 29.84 -28.32
N VAL A 89 -50.01 28.91 -29.31
CA VAL A 89 -49.88 27.45 -29.06
C VAL A 89 -48.44 27.10 -28.65
N PRO A 90 -47.39 27.38 -29.44
CA PRO A 90 -46.03 27.13 -29.02
C PRO A 90 -45.62 27.99 -27.81
N LEU A 91 -46.19 29.18 -27.62
CA LEU A 91 -45.94 29.99 -26.42
C LEU A 91 -46.52 29.35 -25.15
N ALA A 92 -47.68 28.68 -25.23
CA ALA A 92 -48.23 27.93 -24.11
C ALA A 92 -47.35 26.71 -23.78
N ALA A 93 -46.91 25.96 -24.79
CA ALA A 93 -45.99 24.84 -24.63
C ALA A 93 -44.65 25.29 -24.03
N PHE A 94 -44.12 26.45 -24.45
CA PHE A 94 -42.93 27.07 -23.88
C PHE A 94 -43.07 27.33 -22.37
N VAL A 95 -44.17 28.00 -21.94
CA VAL A 95 -44.40 28.30 -20.52
C VAL A 95 -44.55 27.04 -19.68
N ILE A 96 -45.31 26.06 -20.17
CA ILE A 96 -45.53 24.80 -19.45
C ILE A 96 -44.20 24.02 -19.31
N SER A 97 -43.41 23.92 -20.39
CA SER A 97 -42.11 23.25 -20.36
C SER A 97 -41.09 24.02 -19.53
N ALA A 98 -41.13 25.37 -19.52
CA ALA A 98 -40.28 26.20 -18.65
C ALA A 98 -40.54 25.93 -17.16
N VAL A 99 -41.82 25.86 -16.75
CA VAL A 99 -42.19 25.51 -15.36
C VAL A 99 -41.65 24.11 -14.99
N GLY A 100 -41.88 23.13 -15.84
CA GLY A 100 -41.41 21.76 -15.61
C GLY A 100 -39.88 21.68 -15.59
N PHE A 101 -39.21 22.33 -16.53
CA PHE A 101 -37.76 22.39 -16.61
C PHE A 101 -37.14 23.01 -15.34
N VAL A 102 -37.56 24.21 -14.95
CA VAL A 102 -37.08 24.87 -13.74
C VAL A 102 -37.30 24.02 -12.50
N ARG A 103 -38.50 23.41 -12.39
CA ARG A 103 -38.83 22.54 -11.26
C ARG A 103 -37.87 21.36 -11.14
N LEU A 104 -37.59 20.65 -12.23
CA LEU A 104 -36.74 19.46 -12.23
C LEU A 104 -35.26 19.80 -12.26
N TYR A 105 -34.83 20.83 -12.99
CA TYR A 105 -33.44 21.20 -13.13
C TYR A 105 -32.85 21.83 -11.86
N PHE A 106 -33.69 22.64 -11.15
CA PHE A 106 -33.29 23.26 -9.88
C PHE A 106 -33.66 22.42 -8.67
N ASP A 107 -34.48 21.39 -8.86
CA ASP A 107 -35.12 20.65 -7.76
C ASP A 107 -35.71 21.60 -6.71
N ALA A 108 -36.37 22.66 -7.17
CA ALA A 108 -36.87 23.79 -6.38
C ALA A 108 -38.12 24.40 -6.99
N GLY A 109 -38.78 25.32 -6.27
CA GLY A 109 -39.99 26.00 -6.67
C GLY A 109 -41.24 25.39 -6.05
N ARG A 110 -42.22 26.24 -5.72
CA ARG A 110 -43.45 25.84 -5.02
C ARG A 110 -44.48 25.22 -6.01
N LEU A 111 -44.93 24.01 -5.72
CA LEU A 111 -45.88 23.27 -6.61
C LEU A 111 -47.17 24.01 -6.88
N TRP A 112 -47.74 24.66 -5.86
CA TRP A 112 -48.97 25.41 -6.05
C TRP A 112 -48.81 26.55 -7.07
N LEU A 113 -47.65 27.26 -7.03
CA LEU A 113 -47.35 28.34 -7.95
C LEU A 113 -47.13 27.82 -9.38
N ALA A 114 -46.42 26.66 -9.50
CA ALA A 114 -46.24 25.98 -10.79
C ALA A 114 -47.60 25.67 -11.46
N TRP A 115 -48.51 25.04 -10.73
CA TRP A 115 -49.84 24.72 -11.24
C TRP A 115 -50.68 25.96 -11.55
N THR A 116 -50.54 27.05 -10.74
CA THR A 116 -51.23 28.31 -11.00
C THR A 116 -50.73 28.93 -12.31
N VAL A 117 -49.40 28.98 -12.56
CA VAL A 117 -48.83 29.44 -13.85
C VAL A 117 -49.39 28.67 -15.03
N ILE A 118 -49.38 27.33 -14.95
CA ILE A 118 -49.90 26.45 -16.01
C ILE A 118 -51.39 26.70 -16.23
N GLY A 119 -52.19 26.76 -15.17
CA GLY A 119 -53.63 26.97 -15.24
C GLY A 119 -54.00 28.31 -15.90
N VAL A 120 -53.33 29.41 -15.46
CA VAL A 120 -53.55 30.73 -16.06
C VAL A 120 -53.10 30.79 -17.53
N ARG A 121 -52.02 30.08 -17.89
CA ARG A 121 -51.52 29.99 -19.27
C ARG A 121 -52.50 29.23 -20.17
N LEU A 122 -53.06 28.13 -19.69
CA LEU A 122 -54.09 27.36 -20.44
C LEU A 122 -55.37 28.15 -20.59
N ALA A 123 -55.79 28.91 -19.57
CA ALA A 123 -56.91 29.85 -19.66
C ALA A 123 -56.66 30.96 -20.72
N ALA A 124 -55.45 31.54 -20.74
CA ALA A 124 -55.02 32.50 -21.75
C ALA A 124 -55.08 31.91 -23.17
N LEU A 125 -54.64 30.65 -23.34
CA LEU A 125 -54.72 29.95 -24.62
C LEU A 125 -56.17 29.70 -25.05
N ALA A 126 -57.05 29.30 -24.15
CA ALA A 126 -58.48 29.13 -24.44
C ALA A 126 -59.10 30.47 -24.85
N LEU A 127 -58.90 31.53 -24.12
CA LEU A 127 -59.36 32.89 -24.45
C LEU A 127 -58.85 33.38 -25.81
N ASN A 128 -57.64 33.02 -26.19
CA ASN A 128 -56.99 33.38 -27.45
C ASN A 128 -57.84 32.89 -28.68
N PHE A 129 -58.55 31.77 -28.56
CA PHE A 129 -59.37 31.24 -29.61
C PHE A 129 -60.88 31.62 -29.48
N LEU A 130 -61.25 32.06 -28.28
CA LEU A 130 -62.64 32.42 -27.99
C LEU A 130 -62.96 33.91 -28.15
N THR A 131 -61.93 34.79 -28.09
CA THR A 131 -62.18 36.23 -28.02
C THR A 131 -61.37 36.99 -29.09
N GLY A 132 -62.12 37.70 -30.02
CA GLY A 132 -61.49 38.56 -31.03
C GLY A 132 -60.55 37.85 -32.01
N VAL A 133 -59.61 38.59 -32.57
CA VAL A 133 -58.56 38.04 -33.44
C VAL A 133 -57.60 37.14 -32.66
N ASN A 134 -57.16 37.60 -31.47
CA ASN A 134 -56.42 36.83 -30.52
C ASN A 134 -56.61 37.43 -29.12
N VAL A 135 -55.93 36.85 -28.05
CA VAL A 135 -56.11 37.31 -26.69
C VAL A 135 -55.50 38.75 -26.44
N ASN A 136 -54.58 39.23 -27.28
CA ASN A 136 -53.95 40.52 -27.17
C ASN A 136 -54.73 41.62 -27.92
N PHE A 137 -55.30 41.32 -29.10
CA PHE A 137 -56.01 42.27 -29.95
C PHE A 137 -57.41 41.74 -30.26
N ARG A 138 -58.43 42.62 -30.11
CA ARG A 138 -59.79 42.38 -30.57
C ARG A 138 -59.84 42.45 -32.06
N GLU A 139 -59.14 43.42 -32.68
CA GLU A 139 -59.01 43.66 -34.07
C GLU A 139 -57.64 44.27 -34.40
N VAL A 140 -57.02 43.82 -35.51
CA VAL A 140 -55.81 44.43 -36.07
C VAL A 140 -56.27 45.33 -37.21
N THR A 141 -56.16 46.63 -37.03
CA THR A 141 -56.67 47.60 -37.94
C THR A 141 -55.67 48.03 -39.02
N ALA A 142 -54.39 47.99 -38.73
CA ALA A 142 -53.34 48.38 -39.67
C ALA A 142 -52.01 47.65 -39.33
N LEU A 143 -51.07 47.70 -40.27
CA LEU A 143 -49.64 47.38 -40.05
C LEU A 143 -48.82 48.65 -40.06
N ASP A 144 -47.93 48.78 -39.07
CA ASP A 144 -46.86 49.79 -39.07
C ASP A 144 -45.60 49.13 -39.60
N HIS A 145 -45.03 49.72 -40.67
CA HIS A 145 -43.77 49.23 -41.27
C HIS A 145 -42.58 49.98 -40.73
N LEU A 146 -41.85 49.34 -39.83
CA LEU A 146 -40.71 49.90 -39.16
C LEU A 146 -39.43 49.64 -39.95
N GLN A 147 -38.72 50.68 -40.32
CA GLN A 147 -37.38 50.56 -40.87
C GLN A 147 -36.35 50.36 -39.75
N LEU A 148 -35.72 49.20 -39.73
CA LEU A 148 -34.64 48.91 -38.80
C LEU A 148 -33.28 49.31 -39.38
N TRP A 149 -32.28 49.34 -38.54
CA TRP A 149 -30.90 49.59 -38.95
C TRP A 149 -30.48 48.62 -40.09
N GLY A 150 -29.81 49.11 -41.11
CA GLY A 150 -29.44 48.30 -42.31
C GLY A 150 -30.56 48.14 -43.36
N GLY A 151 -31.65 48.89 -43.28
CA GLY A 151 -32.70 48.94 -44.32
C GLY A 151 -33.75 47.84 -44.24
N ALA A 152 -33.67 46.93 -43.28
CA ALA A 152 -34.70 45.89 -43.10
C ALA A 152 -36.01 46.52 -42.63
N VAL A 153 -37.11 46.11 -43.26
CA VAL A 153 -38.48 46.53 -42.91
C VAL A 153 -39.17 45.41 -42.17
N VAL A 154 -39.75 45.69 -41.02
CA VAL A 154 -40.52 44.72 -40.23
C VAL A 154 -41.91 45.26 -39.94
N SER A 155 -42.90 44.42 -39.92
CA SER A 155 -44.28 44.75 -39.65
C SER A 155 -44.60 44.67 -38.16
N ALA A 156 -45.27 45.69 -37.63
CA ALA A 156 -45.76 45.74 -36.26
C ALA A 156 -47.29 45.88 -36.24
N PRO A 157 -48.01 45.27 -35.29
CA PRO A 157 -49.47 45.37 -35.21
C PRO A 157 -49.93 46.73 -34.69
N VAL A 158 -50.92 47.29 -35.35
CA VAL A 158 -51.70 48.40 -34.82
C VAL A 158 -53.17 47.94 -34.78
N GLY A 159 -53.79 48.03 -33.61
CA GLY A 159 -55.17 47.53 -33.48
C GLY A 159 -55.80 47.87 -32.14
N ILE A 160 -57.05 47.44 -31.96
CA ILE A 160 -57.84 47.65 -30.74
C ILE A 160 -57.43 46.56 -29.69
N PRO A 161 -56.92 46.94 -28.51
CA PRO A 161 -56.56 46.01 -27.46
C PRO A 161 -57.73 45.15 -27.01
N ASN A 162 -57.46 43.87 -26.73
CA ASN A 162 -58.44 42.98 -26.14
C ASN A 162 -58.44 43.14 -24.63
N PRO A 163 -59.57 43.36 -23.93
CA PRO A 163 -59.63 43.41 -22.48
C PRO A 163 -59.01 42.19 -21.79
N TRP A 164 -59.04 41.05 -22.45
CA TRP A 164 -58.46 39.79 -21.95
C TRP A 164 -56.92 39.72 -22.03
N ALA A 165 -56.25 40.72 -22.64
CA ALA A 165 -54.79 40.76 -22.74
C ALA A 165 -54.08 40.75 -21.38
N ILE A 166 -54.76 41.08 -20.29
CA ILE A 166 -54.24 41.02 -18.92
C ILE A 166 -53.94 39.58 -18.47
N VAL A 167 -54.66 38.57 -19.00
CA VAL A 167 -54.50 37.15 -18.56
C VAL A 167 -53.15 36.57 -18.96
N PRO A 168 -52.67 36.67 -20.22
CA PRO A 168 -51.31 36.23 -20.56
C PRO A 168 -50.23 37.05 -19.82
N GLN A 169 -50.43 38.34 -19.55
CA GLN A 169 -49.46 39.14 -18.76
C GLN A 169 -49.39 38.66 -17.32
N LEU A 170 -50.54 38.36 -16.68
CA LEU A 170 -50.56 37.74 -15.35
C LEU A 170 -49.82 36.40 -15.33
N SER A 171 -50.00 35.53 -16.36
CA SER A 171 -49.26 34.28 -16.48
C SER A 171 -47.75 34.51 -16.58
N ASN A 172 -47.32 35.51 -17.35
CA ASN A 172 -45.89 35.86 -17.46
C ASN A 172 -45.32 36.36 -16.13
N LEU A 173 -46.05 37.21 -15.41
CA LEU A 173 -45.65 37.71 -14.08
C LEU A 173 -45.51 36.53 -13.10
N LEU A 174 -46.50 35.66 -13.02
CA LEU A 174 -46.46 34.47 -12.15
C LEU A 174 -45.31 33.54 -12.53
N LEU A 175 -44.99 33.37 -13.84
CA LEU A 175 -43.84 32.61 -14.29
C LEU A 175 -42.52 33.22 -13.81
N VAL A 176 -42.35 34.54 -13.90
CA VAL A 176 -41.16 35.23 -13.38
C VAL A 176 -41.04 35.01 -11.87
N VAL A 177 -42.13 35.19 -11.11
CA VAL A 177 -42.12 34.94 -9.65
C VAL A 177 -41.73 33.49 -9.35
N PHE A 178 -42.22 32.51 -10.12
CA PHE A 178 -41.85 31.11 -9.97
C PHE A 178 -40.36 30.85 -10.24
N ILE A 179 -39.83 31.41 -11.33
CA ILE A 179 -38.41 31.26 -11.70
C ILE A 179 -37.50 31.88 -10.61
N VAL A 180 -37.87 33.08 -10.12
CA VAL A 180 -37.11 33.77 -9.06
C VAL A 180 -37.18 33.00 -7.75
N ASP A 181 -38.37 32.52 -7.32
CA ASP A 181 -38.53 31.68 -6.12
C ASP A 181 -37.65 30.43 -6.18
N ALA A 182 -37.67 29.73 -7.32
CA ALA A 182 -36.86 28.54 -7.54
C ALA A 182 -35.36 28.86 -7.54
N SER A 183 -34.94 29.94 -8.23
CA SER A 183 -33.55 30.38 -8.32
C SER A 183 -33.01 30.82 -6.95
N VAL A 184 -33.76 31.57 -6.17
CA VAL A 184 -33.38 31.98 -4.82
C VAL A 184 -33.28 30.78 -3.87
N THR A 185 -34.23 29.84 -4.00
CA THR A 185 -34.18 28.60 -3.22
C THR A 185 -32.92 27.77 -3.52
N LEU A 186 -32.58 27.61 -4.81
CA LEU A 186 -31.36 26.95 -5.25
C LEU A 186 -30.11 27.67 -4.75
N TRP A 187 -30.08 29.01 -4.87
CA TRP A 187 -28.96 29.85 -4.41
C TRP A 187 -28.70 29.68 -2.90
N ARG A 188 -29.78 29.64 -2.10
CA ARG A 188 -29.70 29.48 -0.63
C ARG A 188 -29.27 28.11 -0.18
N ARG A 189 -29.47 27.06 -0.99
CA ARG A 189 -28.96 25.70 -0.70
C ARG A 189 -27.42 25.64 -0.65
N GLY A 190 -26.74 26.62 -1.26
CA GLY A 190 -25.28 26.76 -1.21
C GLY A 190 -24.57 25.91 -2.26
N GLY A 191 -23.21 26.09 -2.28
CA GLY A 191 -22.35 25.48 -3.29
C GLY A 191 -22.23 26.30 -4.56
N ASP A 192 -21.01 26.31 -5.15
CA ASP A 192 -20.68 27.16 -6.29
C ASP A 192 -21.46 26.78 -7.55
N VAL A 193 -21.71 25.48 -7.76
CA VAL A 193 -22.49 24.97 -8.90
C VAL A 193 -23.95 25.43 -8.80
N ALA A 194 -24.58 25.33 -7.61
CA ALA A 194 -25.96 25.73 -7.39
C ALA A 194 -26.14 27.25 -7.62
N ARG A 195 -25.23 28.08 -7.10
CA ARG A 195 -25.23 29.53 -7.29
C ARG A 195 -25.04 29.90 -8.75
N ARG A 196 -24.10 29.27 -9.46
CA ARG A 196 -23.87 29.48 -10.88
C ARG A 196 -25.11 29.14 -11.71
N ARG A 197 -25.72 27.97 -11.50
CA ARG A 197 -26.95 27.53 -12.19
C ARG A 197 -28.11 28.49 -11.92
N ALA A 198 -28.33 28.92 -10.70
CA ALA A 198 -29.35 29.87 -10.34
C ALA A 198 -29.17 31.22 -11.06
N ALA A 199 -27.91 31.73 -11.10
CA ALA A 199 -27.60 33.01 -11.75
C ALA A 199 -27.71 32.92 -13.28
N LEU A 200 -27.04 31.93 -13.91
CA LEU A 200 -26.95 31.86 -15.37
C LEU A 200 -28.27 31.40 -15.98
N VAL A 201 -28.78 30.24 -15.55
CA VAL A 201 -30.00 29.67 -16.18
C VAL A 201 -31.23 30.35 -15.65
N GLY A 202 -31.38 30.52 -14.34
CA GLY A 202 -32.54 31.19 -13.75
C GLY A 202 -32.60 32.66 -14.09
N GLY A 203 -31.44 33.36 -14.01
CA GLY A 203 -31.35 34.77 -14.37
C GLY A 203 -31.64 35.05 -15.85
N SER A 204 -31.06 34.26 -16.78
CA SER A 204 -31.31 34.42 -18.21
C SER A 204 -32.77 34.13 -18.58
N LEU A 205 -33.36 33.09 -17.98
CA LEU A 205 -34.78 32.75 -18.26
C LEU A 205 -35.72 33.82 -17.69
N ALA A 206 -35.49 34.32 -16.47
CA ALA A 206 -36.28 35.42 -15.91
C ALA A 206 -36.15 36.70 -16.75
N LEU A 207 -34.94 37.05 -17.17
CA LEU A 207 -34.69 38.23 -18.02
C LEU A 207 -35.39 38.10 -19.38
N CYS A 208 -35.34 36.89 -20.00
CA CYS A 208 -36.05 36.60 -21.26
C CYS A 208 -37.54 36.86 -21.10
N ILE A 209 -38.18 36.37 -20.06
CA ILE A 209 -39.62 36.52 -19.85
C ILE A 209 -39.97 37.98 -19.52
N ILE A 210 -39.19 38.66 -18.68
CA ILE A 210 -39.43 40.04 -18.33
C ILE A 210 -39.35 40.94 -19.57
N THR A 211 -38.32 40.78 -20.40
CA THR A 211 -38.15 41.60 -21.61
C THR A 211 -39.26 41.34 -22.62
N ALA A 212 -39.57 40.06 -22.90
CA ALA A 212 -40.66 39.73 -23.84
C ALA A 212 -42.03 40.21 -23.36
N ALA A 213 -42.35 40.02 -22.06
CA ALA A 213 -43.61 40.46 -21.47
C ALA A 213 -43.73 42.01 -21.46
N SER A 214 -42.66 42.71 -21.15
CA SER A 214 -42.65 44.19 -21.14
C SER A 214 -42.88 44.77 -22.54
N ILE A 215 -42.17 44.25 -23.56
CA ILE A 215 -42.39 44.64 -24.95
C ILE A 215 -43.82 44.34 -25.37
N ALA A 216 -44.33 43.16 -25.11
CA ALA A 216 -45.71 42.77 -25.46
C ALA A 216 -46.74 43.67 -24.79
N ALA A 217 -46.55 44.07 -23.51
CA ALA A 217 -47.45 44.97 -22.81
C ALA A 217 -47.43 46.38 -23.43
N LEU A 218 -46.26 46.94 -23.76
CA LEU A 218 -46.10 48.24 -24.38
C LEU A 218 -46.71 48.29 -25.79
N VAL A 219 -46.59 47.22 -26.56
CA VAL A 219 -47.16 47.08 -27.88
C VAL A 219 -48.68 46.99 -27.82
N VAL A 220 -49.24 46.16 -26.93
CA VAL A 220 -50.69 45.96 -26.76
C VAL A 220 -51.36 47.25 -26.28
N THR A 221 -50.70 48.04 -25.42
CA THR A 221 -51.23 49.36 -24.95
C THR A 221 -51.05 50.48 -25.96
N GLY A 222 -50.39 50.29 -27.09
CA GLY A 222 -50.13 51.27 -28.11
C GLY A 222 -49.06 52.30 -27.75
N VAL A 223 -48.32 52.09 -26.66
CA VAL A 223 -47.21 53.01 -26.23
C VAL A 223 -46.02 52.87 -27.16
N VAL A 224 -45.75 51.68 -27.66
CA VAL A 224 -44.65 51.40 -28.57
C VAL A 224 -45.15 50.62 -29.76
N HIS A 225 -44.79 51.05 -30.96
CA HIS A 225 -45.02 50.27 -32.18
C HIS A 225 -43.74 49.48 -32.45
N ALA A 226 -43.77 48.18 -32.16
CA ALA A 226 -42.63 47.27 -32.34
C ALA A 226 -43.13 45.81 -32.52
N PRO A 227 -42.40 44.93 -33.17
CA PRO A 227 -42.69 43.51 -33.14
C PRO A 227 -42.51 42.96 -31.72
N THR A 228 -43.41 42.09 -31.29
CA THR A 228 -43.24 41.35 -30.02
C THR A 228 -42.29 40.21 -30.23
N VAL A 229 -41.18 40.17 -29.45
CA VAL A 229 -40.08 39.27 -29.65
C VAL A 229 -39.72 38.49 -28.36
N LEU A 230 -39.46 37.18 -28.51
CA LEU A 230 -38.97 36.28 -27.47
C LEU A 230 -37.59 35.70 -27.82
N MET A 231 -37.34 35.48 -29.13
CA MET A 231 -36.13 34.73 -29.57
C MET A 231 -34.81 35.31 -29.11
N PRO A 232 -34.53 36.61 -29.15
CA PRO A 232 -33.22 37.13 -28.66
C PRO A 232 -32.97 36.83 -27.17
N GLY A 233 -34.02 36.98 -26.32
CA GLY A 233 -33.95 36.63 -24.92
C GLY A 233 -33.74 35.11 -24.69
N PHE A 234 -34.44 34.28 -25.47
CA PHE A 234 -34.31 32.82 -25.37
C PHE A 234 -32.94 32.34 -25.90
N PHE A 235 -32.35 33.02 -26.87
CA PHE A 235 -30.98 32.72 -27.31
C PHE A 235 -29.94 32.88 -26.20
N VAL A 236 -30.12 33.86 -25.30
CA VAL A 236 -29.28 33.99 -24.10
C VAL A 236 -29.43 32.77 -23.17
N VAL A 237 -30.69 32.28 -23.00
CA VAL A 237 -30.93 31.02 -22.24
C VAL A 237 -30.23 29.84 -22.90
N THR A 238 -30.27 29.78 -24.24
CA THR A 238 -29.59 28.73 -25.02
C THR A 238 -28.07 28.75 -24.76
N LEU A 239 -27.44 29.94 -24.77
CA LEU A 239 -26.02 30.09 -24.47
C LEU A 239 -25.69 29.69 -23.03
N ALA A 240 -26.53 30.09 -22.06
CA ALA A 240 -26.36 29.70 -20.66
C ALA A 240 -26.45 28.17 -20.48
N MET A 241 -27.38 27.52 -21.12
CA MET A 241 -27.54 26.05 -21.09
C MET A 241 -26.38 25.34 -21.80
N GLY A 242 -25.93 25.89 -22.94
CA GLY A 242 -24.73 25.36 -23.62
C GLY A 242 -23.49 25.41 -22.75
N TYR A 243 -23.27 26.53 -22.06
CA TYR A 243 -22.18 26.69 -21.10
C TYR A 243 -22.27 25.66 -19.96
N GLU A 244 -23.45 25.48 -19.33
CA GLU A 244 -23.64 24.50 -18.27
C GLU A 244 -23.39 23.07 -18.75
N LEU A 245 -23.86 22.74 -19.97
CA LEU A 245 -23.63 21.41 -20.55
C LEU A 245 -22.14 21.11 -20.76
N VAL A 246 -21.40 22.09 -21.31
CA VAL A 246 -19.94 21.95 -21.50
C VAL A 246 -19.23 21.76 -20.16
N TRP A 247 -19.63 22.51 -19.16
CA TRP A 247 -19.04 22.42 -17.82
C TRP A 247 -19.32 21.05 -17.17
N ASP A 248 -20.55 20.57 -17.24
CA ASP A 248 -20.94 19.26 -16.69
C ASP A 248 -20.19 18.11 -17.39
N LEU A 249 -20.02 18.19 -18.73
CA LEU A 249 -19.25 17.21 -19.50
C LEU A 249 -17.77 17.24 -19.13
N ALA A 250 -17.18 18.41 -18.96
CA ALA A 250 -15.78 18.57 -18.55
C ALA A 250 -15.53 17.96 -17.15
N ALA A 251 -16.43 18.25 -16.19
CA ALA A 251 -16.33 17.70 -14.84
C ALA A 251 -16.47 16.17 -14.83
N ALA A 252 -17.39 15.61 -15.59
CA ALA A 252 -17.57 14.16 -15.73
C ALA A 252 -16.32 13.49 -16.36
N ALA A 253 -15.75 14.10 -17.39
CA ALA A 253 -14.52 13.62 -18.02
C ALA A 253 -13.33 13.64 -17.05
N GLN A 254 -13.18 14.70 -16.27
CA GLN A 254 -12.12 14.83 -15.27
C GLN A 254 -12.23 13.77 -14.18
N LEU A 255 -13.45 13.55 -13.64
CA LEU A 255 -13.68 12.51 -12.63
C LEU A 255 -13.36 11.11 -13.16
N SER A 256 -13.80 10.82 -14.40
CA SER A 256 -13.50 9.54 -15.05
C SER A 256 -11.99 9.34 -15.25
N ALA A 257 -11.27 10.39 -15.65
CA ALA A 257 -9.82 10.35 -15.79
C ALA A 257 -9.11 10.13 -14.43
N GLN A 258 -9.56 10.80 -13.37
CA GLN A 258 -9.04 10.61 -12.02
C GLN A 258 -9.26 9.18 -11.50
N LEU A 259 -10.45 8.63 -11.72
CA LEU A 259 -10.76 7.26 -11.32
C LEU A 259 -9.86 6.24 -12.04
N ARG A 260 -9.70 6.39 -13.37
CA ARG A 260 -8.80 5.52 -14.15
C ARG A 260 -7.35 5.64 -13.70
N ALA A 261 -6.87 6.86 -13.45
CA ALA A 261 -5.50 7.08 -12.96
C ALA A 261 -5.29 6.49 -11.55
N SER A 262 -6.30 6.53 -10.69
CA SER A 262 -6.27 5.91 -9.36
C SER A 262 -6.23 4.38 -9.47
N GLU A 263 -7.07 3.79 -10.30
CA GLU A 263 -7.08 2.35 -10.55
C GLU A 263 -5.74 1.85 -11.12
N GLN A 264 -5.19 2.56 -12.10
CA GLN A 264 -3.88 2.23 -12.69
C GLN A 264 -2.76 2.31 -11.65
N ARG A 265 -2.75 3.35 -10.80
CA ARG A 265 -1.77 3.46 -9.70
C ARG A 265 -1.89 2.33 -8.71
N PHE A 266 -3.11 2.01 -8.28
CA PHE A 266 -3.34 0.87 -7.38
C PHE A 266 -2.81 -0.44 -7.98
N ARG A 267 -3.15 -0.72 -9.23
CA ARG A 267 -2.68 -1.92 -9.94
C ARG A 267 -1.15 -1.95 -10.05
N ALA A 268 -0.52 -0.83 -10.40
CA ALA A 268 0.94 -0.73 -10.49
C ALA A 268 1.63 -0.99 -9.13
N VAL A 269 1.07 -0.48 -8.03
CA VAL A 269 1.58 -0.74 -6.67
C VAL A 269 1.52 -2.24 -6.37
N VAL A 270 0.37 -2.89 -6.56
CA VAL A 270 0.20 -4.32 -6.28
C VAL A 270 1.15 -5.18 -7.14
N GLU A 271 1.34 -4.82 -8.43
CA GLU A 271 2.25 -5.52 -9.33
C GLU A 271 3.73 -5.35 -8.97
N SER A 272 4.12 -4.21 -8.36
CA SER A 272 5.51 -3.91 -8.02
C SER A 272 5.99 -4.48 -6.68
N VAL A 273 5.08 -5.01 -5.86
CA VAL A 273 5.45 -5.60 -4.54
C VAL A 273 6.30 -6.85 -4.75
N PRO A 274 7.48 -6.98 -4.10
CA PRO A 274 8.37 -8.12 -4.27
C PRO A 274 7.91 -9.37 -3.48
N ALA A 275 6.63 -9.45 -3.14
CA ALA A 275 5.97 -10.60 -2.52
C ALA A 275 4.83 -11.08 -3.41
N ALA A 276 4.56 -12.36 -3.43
CA ALA A 276 3.38 -12.89 -4.09
C ALA A 276 2.12 -12.42 -3.34
N ILE A 277 1.32 -11.59 -3.99
CA ILE A 277 0.07 -11.06 -3.44
C ILE A 277 -1.10 -11.80 -4.07
N LEU A 278 -1.93 -12.37 -3.22
CA LEU A 278 -3.19 -13.01 -3.59
C LEU A 278 -4.33 -12.35 -2.81
N LEU A 279 -5.45 -12.10 -3.45
CA LEU A 279 -6.70 -11.72 -2.79
C LEU A 279 -7.66 -12.90 -2.86
N VAL A 280 -8.19 -13.29 -1.73
CA VAL A 280 -9.03 -14.48 -1.58
C VAL A 280 -10.39 -14.05 -1.02
N ASP A 281 -11.47 -14.54 -1.61
CA ASP A 281 -12.83 -14.30 -1.12
C ASP A 281 -13.16 -15.17 0.12
N ASP A 282 -14.32 -15.01 0.68
CA ASP A 282 -14.82 -15.78 1.83
C ASP A 282 -14.98 -17.30 1.51
N GLY A 283 -15.23 -17.65 0.25
CA GLY A 283 -15.27 -19.00 -0.27
C GLY A 283 -13.89 -19.67 -0.37
N GLY A 284 -12.80 -18.88 -0.32
CA GLY A 284 -11.42 -19.36 -0.49
C GLY A 284 -10.93 -19.33 -1.93
N SER A 285 -11.66 -18.70 -2.84
CA SER A 285 -11.25 -18.56 -4.24
C SER A 285 -10.35 -17.35 -4.45
N ILE A 286 -9.32 -17.52 -5.27
CA ILE A 286 -8.39 -16.45 -5.60
C ILE A 286 -9.06 -15.48 -6.59
N THR A 287 -9.24 -14.22 -6.19
CA THR A 287 -9.85 -13.16 -7.01
C THR A 287 -8.83 -12.21 -7.63
N LEU A 288 -7.61 -12.15 -7.06
CA LEU A 288 -6.50 -11.36 -7.59
C LEU A 288 -5.18 -12.08 -7.33
N ALA A 289 -4.28 -12.01 -8.29
CA ALA A 289 -2.88 -12.44 -8.16
C ALA A 289 -1.99 -11.42 -8.89
N ASN A 290 -0.87 -11.00 -8.27
CA ASN A 290 0.11 -10.12 -8.90
C ASN A 290 1.15 -10.94 -9.70
N ALA A 291 2.03 -10.25 -10.44
CA ALA A 291 3.08 -10.87 -11.24
C ALA A 291 4.04 -11.71 -10.39
N GLN A 292 4.32 -11.30 -9.16
CA GLN A 292 5.18 -12.07 -8.25
C GLN A 292 4.54 -13.40 -7.83
N ALA A 293 3.20 -13.47 -7.73
CA ALA A 293 2.50 -14.74 -7.49
C ALA A 293 2.69 -15.72 -8.67
N GLU A 294 2.66 -15.23 -9.91
CA GLU A 294 2.97 -16.06 -11.08
C GLU A 294 4.42 -16.59 -11.03
N ALA A 295 5.38 -15.74 -10.67
CA ALA A 295 6.80 -16.11 -10.57
C ALA A 295 7.07 -17.11 -9.44
N VAL A 296 6.48 -16.91 -8.26
CA VAL A 296 6.69 -17.78 -7.08
C VAL A 296 6.04 -19.14 -7.27
N PHE A 297 4.78 -19.20 -7.74
CA PHE A 297 4.03 -20.45 -7.83
C PHE A 297 4.15 -21.13 -9.20
N GLY A 298 4.59 -20.42 -10.26
CA GLY A 298 4.76 -20.97 -11.59
C GLY A 298 3.45 -21.19 -12.36
N TYR A 299 2.33 -20.62 -11.89
CA TYR A 299 1.04 -20.64 -12.58
C TYR A 299 0.80 -19.31 -13.28
N PRO A 300 0.37 -19.28 -14.54
CA PRO A 300 -0.16 -18.06 -15.16
C PRO A 300 -1.34 -17.54 -14.34
N ARG A 301 -1.52 -16.21 -14.29
CA ARG A 301 -2.62 -15.57 -13.56
C ARG A 301 -3.99 -16.15 -13.91
N ALA A 302 -4.23 -16.41 -15.19
CA ALA A 302 -5.50 -16.98 -15.65
C ALA A 302 -5.81 -18.38 -15.06
N GLU A 303 -4.79 -19.15 -14.67
CA GLU A 303 -4.92 -20.44 -14.01
C GLU A 303 -5.06 -20.31 -12.49
N LEU A 304 -4.66 -19.19 -11.90
CA LEU A 304 -4.82 -18.90 -10.47
C LEU A 304 -6.20 -18.34 -10.13
N LEU A 305 -6.73 -17.48 -11.00
CA LEU A 305 -8.01 -16.82 -10.75
C LEU A 305 -9.16 -17.81 -10.70
N ALA A 306 -10.09 -17.58 -9.79
CA ALA A 306 -11.26 -18.42 -9.49
C ALA A 306 -10.92 -19.85 -9.04
N GLN A 307 -9.66 -20.13 -8.72
CA GLN A 307 -9.26 -21.42 -8.15
C GLN A 307 -9.17 -21.33 -6.62
N PRO A 308 -9.35 -22.46 -5.91
CA PRO A 308 -9.21 -22.50 -4.47
C PRO A 308 -7.75 -22.29 -4.06
N LEU A 309 -7.52 -21.49 -3.01
CA LEU A 309 -6.19 -21.22 -2.47
C LEU A 309 -5.44 -22.52 -2.09
N GLU A 310 -6.19 -23.54 -1.72
CA GLU A 310 -5.67 -24.85 -1.33
C GLU A 310 -4.84 -25.53 -2.42
N MET A 311 -4.97 -25.15 -3.69
CA MET A 311 -4.11 -25.64 -4.77
C MET A 311 -2.63 -25.33 -4.56
N LEU A 312 -2.33 -24.21 -3.86
CA LEU A 312 -0.97 -23.73 -3.57
C LEU A 312 -0.39 -24.33 -2.28
N ILE A 313 -1.16 -25.19 -1.60
CA ILE A 313 -0.79 -25.80 -0.33
C ILE A 313 -0.43 -27.26 -0.54
N PRO A 314 0.65 -27.78 0.10
CA PRO A 314 0.98 -29.19 0.06
C PRO A 314 -0.20 -30.08 0.46
N GLU A 315 -0.39 -31.19 -0.26
CA GLU A 315 -1.56 -32.05 -0.15
C GLU A 315 -1.85 -32.51 1.30
N ARG A 316 -0.79 -32.80 2.05
CA ARG A 316 -0.86 -33.19 3.47
C ARG A 316 -1.50 -32.14 4.39
N PHE A 317 -1.55 -30.86 3.98
CA PHE A 317 -2.07 -29.77 4.79
C PHE A 317 -3.42 -29.21 4.28
N ARG A 318 -3.89 -29.58 3.08
CA ARG A 318 -5.09 -29.02 2.45
C ARG A 318 -6.35 -29.16 3.29
N ILE A 319 -6.60 -30.38 3.83
CA ILE A 319 -7.79 -30.67 4.65
C ILE A 319 -7.79 -29.81 5.94
N ALA A 320 -6.65 -29.75 6.62
CA ALA A 320 -6.52 -28.95 7.84
C ALA A 320 -6.64 -27.45 7.56
N HIS A 321 -6.14 -26.99 6.41
CA HIS A 321 -6.15 -25.58 6.03
C HIS A 321 -7.56 -25.04 5.81
N SER A 322 -8.48 -25.79 5.24
CA SER A 322 -9.88 -25.36 5.05
C SER A 322 -10.57 -25.06 6.40
N GLY A 323 -10.27 -25.85 7.43
CA GLY A 323 -10.73 -25.59 8.80
C GLY A 323 -10.11 -24.31 9.39
N LEU A 324 -8.78 -24.14 9.26
CA LEU A 324 -8.07 -22.96 9.73
C LEU A 324 -8.54 -21.66 9.04
N ARG A 325 -8.92 -21.72 7.75
CA ARG A 325 -9.51 -20.61 7.01
C ARG A 325 -10.88 -20.25 7.55
N SER A 326 -11.74 -21.25 7.83
CA SER A 326 -13.06 -21.01 8.43
C SER A 326 -12.95 -20.39 9.84
N ASP A 327 -11.97 -20.79 10.63
CA ASP A 327 -11.71 -20.20 11.94
C ASP A 327 -11.17 -18.76 11.82
N TYR A 328 -10.31 -18.51 10.83
CA TYR A 328 -9.83 -17.15 10.55
C TYR A 328 -10.98 -16.22 10.11
N ALA A 329 -11.93 -16.69 9.33
CA ALA A 329 -13.07 -15.90 8.88
C ALA A 329 -13.99 -15.46 10.03
N ARG A 330 -14.00 -16.18 11.18
CA ARG A 330 -14.79 -15.81 12.37
C ARG A 330 -14.17 -14.68 13.18
N ASP A 331 -12.83 -14.59 13.22
CA ASP A 331 -12.10 -13.53 13.91
C ASP A 331 -10.92 -13.06 13.05
N PRO A 332 -11.19 -12.31 11.98
CA PRO A 332 -10.18 -11.90 11.02
C PRO A 332 -9.28 -10.81 11.60
N ARG A 333 -7.99 -11.12 11.75
CA ARG A 333 -6.95 -10.18 12.24
C ARG A 333 -5.73 -10.26 11.36
N THR A 334 -5.05 -9.12 11.20
CA THR A 334 -3.73 -9.11 10.56
C THR A 334 -2.75 -9.94 11.38
N ARG A 335 -2.18 -10.98 10.78
CA ARG A 335 -1.19 -11.85 11.41
C ARG A 335 -0.21 -12.45 10.41
N THR A 336 1.02 -12.67 10.89
CA THR A 336 1.98 -13.55 10.22
C THR A 336 1.68 -14.98 10.60
N MET A 337 1.63 -15.87 9.63
CA MET A 337 1.44 -17.29 9.85
C MET A 337 2.78 -17.98 10.14
N GLY A 338 2.75 -19.07 10.90
CA GLY A 338 3.92 -19.91 11.10
C GLY A 338 4.86 -19.46 12.23
N ALA A 339 4.39 -18.70 13.24
CA ALA A 339 5.19 -18.43 14.43
C ALA A 339 5.72 -19.73 15.03
N GLY A 340 7.02 -20.03 14.83
CA GLY A 340 7.69 -21.26 15.30
C GLY A 340 7.46 -22.52 14.46
N ARG A 341 6.78 -22.44 13.30
CA ARG A 341 6.57 -23.58 12.38
C ARG A 341 6.97 -23.21 10.95
N GLU A 342 7.59 -24.16 10.26
CA GLU A 342 7.92 -24.02 8.85
C GLU A 342 6.66 -24.18 7.99
N LEU A 343 6.41 -23.20 7.13
CA LEU A 343 5.33 -23.26 6.14
C LEU A 343 5.92 -23.58 4.77
N PHE A 344 5.18 -24.38 4.00
CA PHE A 344 5.54 -24.75 2.64
C PHE A 344 4.39 -24.45 1.69
N ALA A 345 4.73 -24.02 0.48
CA ALA A 345 3.81 -23.86 -0.63
C ALA A 345 4.20 -24.77 -1.80
N CYS A 346 3.22 -25.10 -2.65
CA CYS A 346 3.42 -25.92 -3.86
C CYS A 346 3.53 -25.04 -5.10
N ARG A 347 4.49 -25.35 -5.96
CA ARG A 347 4.59 -24.84 -7.34
C ARG A 347 3.87 -25.75 -8.34
N LYS A 348 3.53 -25.21 -9.52
CA LYS A 348 2.89 -25.95 -10.63
C LYS A 348 3.61 -27.26 -11.00
N GLY A 349 4.91 -27.34 -10.84
CA GLY A 349 5.72 -28.53 -11.09
C GLY A 349 5.75 -29.55 -9.95
N GLY A 350 4.96 -29.39 -8.87
CA GLY A 350 4.91 -30.30 -7.72
C GLY A 350 6.02 -30.08 -6.69
N GLY A 351 6.94 -29.13 -6.91
CA GLY A 351 7.98 -28.78 -5.94
C GLY A 351 7.42 -27.97 -4.77
N GLU A 352 7.86 -28.32 -3.56
CA GLU A 352 7.56 -27.55 -2.35
C GLU A 352 8.64 -26.49 -2.10
N ILE A 353 8.23 -25.29 -1.72
CA ILE A 353 9.11 -24.17 -1.34
C ILE A 353 8.77 -23.70 0.06
N PRO A 354 9.79 -23.37 0.88
CA PRO A 354 9.57 -22.77 2.19
C PRO A 354 9.10 -21.32 2.00
N VAL A 355 8.02 -20.94 2.70
CA VAL A 355 7.42 -19.62 2.55
C VAL A 355 7.13 -18.97 3.89
N GLU A 356 7.15 -17.63 3.91
CA GLU A 356 6.53 -16.82 4.95
C GLU A 356 5.20 -16.27 4.43
N VAL A 357 4.15 -16.38 5.23
CA VAL A 357 2.79 -15.97 4.86
C VAL A 357 2.28 -14.95 5.84
N ALA A 358 1.75 -13.84 5.33
CA ALA A 358 1.02 -12.85 6.12
C ALA A 358 -0.42 -12.73 5.59
N LEU A 359 -1.37 -12.63 6.52
CA LEU A 359 -2.79 -12.46 6.24
C LEU A 359 -3.26 -11.10 6.75
N SER A 360 -4.02 -10.39 5.91
CA SER A 360 -4.67 -9.13 6.28
C SER A 360 -6.11 -9.13 5.80
N PRO A 361 -7.10 -8.96 6.71
CA PRO A 361 -8.49 -8.90 6.31
C PRO A 361 -8.79 -7.57 5.62
N LEU A 362 -9.56 -7.62 4.54
CA LEU A 362 -10.03 -6.47 3.77
C LEU A 362 -11.57 -6.51 3.73
N PRO A 363 -12.26 -5.80 4.64
CA PRO A 363 -13.71 -5.69 4.59
C PRO A 363 -14.13 -4.80 3.42
N VAL A 364 -15.00 -5.30 2.54
CA VAL A 364 -15.59 -4.61 1.40
C VAL A 364 -17.11 -4.73 1.50
N GLU A 365 -17.87 -3.84 0.85
CA GLU A 365 -19.34 -3.86 0.86
C GLU A 365 -19.92 -5.22 0.45
N ASP A 366 -19.25 -5.95 -0.42
CA ASP A 366 -19.67 -7.26 -0.95
C ASP A 366 -19.19 -8.46 -0.11
N GLY A 367 -18.53 -8.27 1.04
CA GLY A 367 -18.05 -9.37 1.89
C GLY A 367 -16.65 -9.18 2.46
N LEU A 368 -16.10 -10.26 3.02
CA LEU A 368 -14.75 -10.30 3.58
C LEU A 368 -13.78 -10.88 2.54
N PHE A 369 -12.81 -10.07 2.13
CA PHE A 369 -11.65 -10.56 1.39
C PHE A 369 -10.44 -10.70 2.32
N VAL A 370 -9.54 -11.61 1.99
CA VAL A 370 -8.28 -11.78 2.72
C VAL A 370 -7.12 -11.53 1.75
N LEU A 371 -6.31 -10.53 2.06
CA LEU A 371 -5.05 -10.30 1.39
C LEU A 371 -4.00 -11.26 1.94
N VAL A 372 -3.50 -12.14 1.09
CA VAL A 372 -2.45 -13.11 1.40
C VAL A 372 -1.15 -12.65 0.76
N SER A 373 -0.14 -12.39 1.58
CA SER A 373 1.22 -12.09 1.13
C SER A 373 2.11 -13.29 1.37
N VAL A 374 2.78 -13.77 0.32
CA VAL A 374 3.66 -14.95 0.39
C VAL A 374 5.05 -14.57 -0.10
N VAL A 375 6.06 -14.84 0.73
CA VAL A 375 7.47 -14.61 0.43
C VAL A 375 8.20 -15.94 0.38
N ASP A 376 8.86 -16.26 -0.72
CA ASP A 376 9.77 -17.40 -0.84
C ASP A 376 11.06 -17.09 -0.06
N VAL A 377 11.36 -17.93 0.94
CA VAL A 377 12.53 -17.77 1.81
C VAL A 377 13.64 -18.78 1.53
N THR A 378 13.59 -19.44 0.37
CA THR A 378 14.55 -20.47 -0.02
C THR A 378 15.99 -19.96 -0.02
N GLU A 379 16.25 -18.85 -0.68
CA GLU A 379 17.59 -18.27 -0.76
C GLU A 379 18.11 -17.81 0.62
N ARG A 380 17.25 -17.16 1.41
CA ARG A 380 17.61 -16.70 2.76
C ARG A 380 18.01 -17.89 3.64
N ARG A 381 17.21 -18.96 3.65
CA ARG A 381 17.50 -20.16 4.44
C ARG A 381 18.76 -20.88 3.98
N ASN A 382 19.00 -20.94 2.67
CA ASN A 382 20.21 -21.54 2.14
C ASN A 382 21.46 -20.75 2.55
N ALA A 383 21.40 -19.42 2.54
CA ALA A 383 22.48 -18.56 3.01
C ALA A 383 22.73 -18.72 4.51
N GLU A 384 21.68 -18.78 5.33
CA GLU A 384 21.77 -19.05 6.77
C GLU A 384 22.44 -20.40 7.06
N ARG A 385 22.00 -21.46 6.36
CA ARG A 385 22.61 -22.80 6.48
C ARG A 385 24.06 -22.84 6.02
N ALA A 386 24.39 -22.14 4.94
CA ALA A 386 25.79 -22.03 4.47
C ALA A 386 26.67 -21.34 5.51
N THR A 387 26.19 -20.26 6.11
CA THR A 387 26.91 -19.53 7.16
C THR A 387 27.12 -20.39 8.42
N ALA A 388 26.10 -21.15 8.81
CA ALA A 388 26.21 -22.09 9.94
C ALA A 388 27.27 -23.16 9.67
N ARG A 389 27.27 -23.77 8.46
CA ARG A 389 28.29 -24.77 8.07
C ARG A 389 29.70 -24.18 8.08
N GLN A 390 29.89 -22.97 7.56
CA GLN A 390 31.19 -22.30 7.59
C GLN A 390 31.71 -22.08 9.02
N ARG A 391 30.83 -21.71 9.94
CA ARG A 391 31.19 -21.57 11.37
C ARG A 391 31.66 -22.89 11.99
N ASP A 392 30.95 -23.98 11.68
CA ASP A 392 31.30 -25.32 12.18
C ASP A 392 32.63 -25.82 11.60
N ASP A 393 32.90 -25.61 10.33
CA ASP A 393 34.14 -25.95 9.66
C ASP A 393 35.33 -25.12 10.23
N PHE A 394 35.10 -23.83 10.48
CA PHE A 394 36.10 -22.97 11.11
C PHE A 394 36.45 -23.43 12.53
N ALA A 395 35.44 -23.79 13.34
CA ALA A 395 35.63 -24.34 14.69
C ALA A 395 36.41 -25.66 14.67
N HIS A 396 36.18 -26.50 13.65
CA HIS A 396 36.95 -27.76 13.48
C HIS A 396 38.40 -27.51 13.12
N LEU A 397 38.70 -26.66 12.13
CA LEU A 397 40.05 -26.31 11.70
C LEU A 397 40.85 -25.73 12.86
N SER A 398 40.19 -24.95 13.68
CA SER A 398 40.84 -24.37 14.86
C SER A 398 41.22 -25.39 15.92
N ARG A 399 40.40 -26.42 16.16
CA ARG A 399 40.78 -27.52 17.08
C ARG A 399 41.99 -28.28 16.58
N VAL A 400 42.09 -28.51 15.27
CA VAL A 400 43.24 -29.14 14.63
C VAL A 400 44.52 -28.27 14.81
N ALA A 401 44.38 -26.96 14.62
CA ALA A 401 45.51 -26.04 14.80
C ALA A 401 46.04 -26.01 16.24
N MET A 402 45.12 -26.00 17.23
CA MET A 402 45.50 -26.04 18.66
C MET A 402 46.25 -27.35 18.99
N LEU A 403 45.88 -28.49 18.42
CA LEU A 403 46.60 -29.73 18.56
C LEU A 403 47.99 -29.66 17.96
N GLY A 404 48.24 -28.88 16.91
CA GLY A 404 49.58 -28.59 16.38
C GLY A 404 50.47 -27.90 17.41
N GLU A 405 49.97 -26.89 18.13
CA GLU A 405 50.70 -26.21 19.19
C GLU A 405 51.00 -27.11 20.41
N LEU A 406 50.03 -27.98 20.73
CA LEU A 406 50.22 -28.94 21.85
C LEU A 406 50.99 -30.22 21.47
N SER A 407 51.34 -30.41 20.18
CA SER A 407 51.97 -31.65 19.68
C SER A 407 53.25 -32.02 20.47
N GLY A 408 54.07 -31.07 20.87
CA GLY A 408 55.30 -31.30 21.66
C GLY A 408 54.99 -31.86 23.05
N SER A 409 54.02 -31.28 23.73
CA SER A 409 53.60 -31.69 25.07
C SER A 409 52.87 -33.04 25.06
N LEU A 410 52.01 -33.24 24.07
CA LEU A 410 51.31 -34.51 23.89
C LEU A 410 52.24 -35.68 23.53
N ALA A 411 53.25 -35.43 22.68
CA ALA A 411 54.28 -36.43 22.38
C ALA A 411 55.08 -36.77 23.65
N HIS A 412 55.39 -35.79 24.50
CA HIS A 412 56.05 -36.02 25.77
C HIS A 412 55.16 -36.83 26.73
N GLU A 413 53.88 -36.50 26.87
CA GLU A 413 52.89 -37.24 27.68
C GLU A 413 52.67 -38.70 27.23
N LEU A 414 52.69 -38.96 25.91
CA LEU A 414 52.65 -40.32 25.38
C LEU A 414 53.94 -41.10 25.57
N ASN A 415 55.12 -40.44 25.38
CA ASN A 415 56.42 -41.09 25.53
C ASN A 415 56.75 -41.47 26.99
N GLN A 416 56.24 -40.75 27.98
CA GLN A 416 56.45 -41.04 29.38
C GLN A 416 55.92 -42.43 29.77
N PRO A 417 54.65 -42.81 29.61
CA PRO A 417 54.15 -44.14 29.96
C PRO A 417 54.76 -45.22 29.08
N LEU A 418 54.99 -44.93 27.77
CA LEU A 418 55.65 -45.89 26.87
C LEU A 418 57.09 -46.23 27.33
N THR A 419 57.84 -45.22 27.73
CA THR A 419 59.18 -45.39 28.28
C THR A 419 59.17 -46.17 29.61
N ALA A 420 58.18 -45.86 30.47
CA ALA A 420 58.00 -46.63 31.73
C ALA A 420 57.63 -48.09 31.45
N ILE A 421 56.78 -48.37 30.50
CA ILE A 421 56.44 -49.74 30.06
C ILE A 421 57.68 -50.46 29.58
N LEU A 422 58.44 -49.83 28.67
CA LEU A 422 59.71 -50.42 28.15
C LEU A 422 60.71 -50.68 29.23
N SER A 423 60.95 -49.70 30.13
CA SER A 423 61.94 -49.84 31.25
C SER A 423 61.53 -50.95 32.20
N ASN A 424 60.28 -51.04 32.58
CA ASN A 424 59.72 -52.06 33.42
C ASN A 424 59.80 -53.45 32.77
N ALA A 425 59.48 -53.56 31.47
CA ALA A 425 59.63 -54.83 30.72
C ALA A 425 61.08 -55.30 30.66
N GLN A 426 62.05 -54.37 30.45
CA GLN A 426 63.46 -54.69 30.48
C GLN A 426 63.95 -55.10 31.91
N ALA A 427 63.40 -54.47 32.95
CA ALA A 427 63.70 -54.84 34.33
C ALA A 427 63.14 -56.25 34.62
N ALA A 428 61.90 -56.59 34.18
CA ALA A 428 61.37 -57.93 34.31
C ALA A 428 62.24 -58.98 33.65
N GLN A 429 62.72 -58.72 32.41
CA GLN A 429 63.63 -59.63 31.70
C GLN A 429 64.96 -59.84 32.49
N ARG A 430 65.53 -58.81 33.08
CA ARG A 430 66.73 -58.92 33.85
C ARG A 430 66.53 -59.74 35.13
N PHE A 431 65.40 -59.58 35.83
CA PHE A 431 65.10 -60.36 37.03
C PHE A 431 64.82 -61.83 36.72
N LEU A 432 64.18 -62.13 35.53
CA LEU A 432 64.02 -63.47 35.08
C LEU A 432 65.34 -64.17 34.70
N ALA A 433 66.37 -63.43 34.21
CA ALA A 433 67.66 -63.97 33.80
C ALA A 433 68.60 -64.19 34.98
N GLN A 434 68.27 -63.84 36.21
CA GLN A 434 69.06 -64.11 37.41
C GLN A 434 68.93 -65.60 37.84
N SER A 435 69.95 -66.13 38.47
CA SER A 435 69.93 -67.49 38.96
C SER A 435 70.12 -67.51 40.47
N PRO A 436 69.09 -67.80 41.28
CA PRO A 436 67.73 -68.16 40.91
C PRO A 436 66.92 -66.95 40.43
N PRO A 437 65.89 -67.10 39.53
CA PRO A 437 65.07 -66.03 39.05
C PRO A 437 64.27 -65.31 40.16
N ARG A 438 64.27 -63.99 40.15
CA ARG A 438 63.53 -63.19 41.16
C ARG A 438 62.05 -62.95 40.75
N VAL A 439 61.25 -63.98 40.90
CA VAL A 439 59.80 -63.96 40.51
C VAL A 439 58.98 -63.07 41.45
N ASP A 440 59.43 -62.86 42.68
CA ASP A 440 58.85 -62.00 43.70
C ASP A 440 58.65 -60.52 43.22
N LYS A 441 59.57 -60.03 42.38
CA LYS A 441 59.49 -58.68 41.80
C LYS A 441 58.66 -58.52 40.53
N LEU A 442 58.32 -59.62 39.90
CA LEU A 442 57.56 -59.59 38.61
C LEU A 442 56.14 -59.07 38.77
N ALA A 443 55.44 -59.40 39.86
CA ALA A 443 54.10 -58.95 40.11
C ALA A 443 54.00 -57.40 40.23
N GLU A 444 54.97 -56.80 40.90
CA GLU A 444 55.05 -55.33 41.06
C GLU A 444 55.34 -54.64 39.72
N ILE A 445 56.27 -55.19 38.93
CA ILE A 445 56.67 -54.67 37.63
C ILE A 445 55.51 -54.77 36.62
N LEU A 446 54.80 -55.90 36.60
CA LEU A 446 53.61 -56.10 35.73
C LEU A 446 52.48 -55.14 36.10
N ALA A 447 52.25 -54.90 37.39
CA ALA A 447 51.28 -53.91 37.85
C ALA A 447 51.65 -52.48 37.38
N ASP A 448 52.92 -52.12 37.40
CA ASP A 448 53.38 -50.82 36.89
C ASP A 448 53.28 -50.69 35.36
N ILE A 449 53.47 -51.77 34.60
CA ILE A 449 53.24 -51.82 33.16
C ILE A 449 51.76 -51.61 32.85
N VAL A 450 50.84 -52.34 33.51
CA VAL A 450 49.42 -52.18 33.34
C VAL A 450 48.93 -50.76 33.70
N LYS A 451 49.46 -50.16 34.77
CA LYS A 451 49.15 -48.81 35.16
C LYS A 451 49.66 -47.80 34.14
N SER A 452 50.81 -47.97 33.54
CA SER A 452 51.39 -47.13 32.51
C SER A 452 50.63 -47.26 31.19
N ASP A 453 50.20 -48.49 30.82
CA ASP A 453 49.34 -48.75 29.62
C ASP A 453 48.01 -48.03 29.73
N ARG A 454 47.28 -48.17 30.86
CA ARG A 454 46.03 -47.44 31.12
C ARG A 454 46.22 -45.92 31.03
N ARG A 455 47.38 -45.41 31.44
CA ARG A 455 47.68 -43.99 31.33
C ARG A 455 47.88 -43.53 29.88
N ALA A 456 48.54 -44.34 29.06
CA ALA A 456 48.70 -44.08 27.62
C ALA A 456 47.37 -44.11 26.90
N GLU A 457 46.51 -45.13 27.22
CA GLU A 457 45.15 -45.23 26.67
C GLU A 457 44.29 -44.00 26.98
N ALA A 458 44.34 -43.50 28.21
CA ALA A 458 43.64 -42.29 28.63
C ALA A 458 44.06 -41.06 27.82
N VAL A 459 45.36 -40.89 27.52
CA VAL A 459 45.88 -39.80 26.67
C VAL A 459 45.36 -39.92 25.24
N ILE A 460 45.36 -41.12 24.66
CA ILE A 460 44.86 -41.39 23.30
C ILE A 460 43.35 -41.09 23.20
N GLN A 461 42.56 -41.53 24.18
CA GLN A 461 41.11 -41.25 24.20
C GLN A 461 40.82 -39.75 24.30
N ARG A 462 41.56 -39.00 25.06
CA ARG A 462 41.45 -37.51 25.15
C ARG A 462 41.75 -36.86 23.80
N LEU A 463 42.81 -37.29 23.10
CA LEU A 463 43.17 -36.81 21.77
C LEU A 463 42.05 -37.07 20.77
N ARG A 464 41.48 -38.28 20.82
CA ARG A 464 40.35 -38.64 19.95
C ARG A 464 39.11 -37.79 20.21
N SER A 465 38.76 -37.47 21.46
CA SER A 465 37.60 -36.63 21.80
C SER A 465 37.73 -35.19 21.30
N LEU A 466 38.95 -34.61 21.33
CA LEU A 466 39.24 -33.27 20.81
C LEU A 466 39.15 -33.20 19.25
N LEU A 467 39.44 -34.31 18.55
CA LEU A 467 39.44 -34.39 17.08
C LEU A 467 38.12 -34.76 16.48
N ARG A 468 37.18 -35.31 17.25
CA ARG A 468 35.90 -35.80 16.72
C ARG A 468 35.02 -34.65 16.29
N LYS A 469 34.56 -34.70 15.04
CA LYS A 469 33.52 -33.80 14.49
C LYS A 469 32.16 -34.32 14.95
N GLU A 470 31.72 -33.97 16.17
CA GLU A 470 30.38 -34.28 16.65
C GLU A 470 29.46 -33.09 16.37
N GLU A 471 28.21 -33.36 16.02
CA GLU A 471 27.16 -32.32 15.96
C GLU A 471 27.04 -31.73 17.39
N SER A 472 27.12 -30.38 17.51
CA SER A 472 26.98 -29.68 18.78
C SER A 472 25.68 -30.06 19.47
N GLN A 473 25.78 -30.91 20.48
CA GLN A 473 24.64 -31.32 21.31
C GLN A 473 24.71 -30.55 22.63
N ARG A 474 23.78 -29.64 22.83
CA ARG A 474 23.69 -28.90 24.11
C ARG A 474 22.94 -29.73 25.13
N HIS A 475 23.58 -29.91 26.28
CA HIS A 475 22.99 -30.59 27.43
C HIS A 475 23.12 -29.69 28.68
N PRO A 476 22.29 -29.93 29.70
CA PRO A 476 22.52 -29.33 31.01
C PRO A 476 23.90 -29.76 31.57
N LEU A 477 24.76 -28.80 31.91
CA LEU A 477 26.13 -29.03 32.37
C LEU A 477 26.36 -28.34 33.71
N ASP A 478 27.07 -29.03 34.60
CA ASP A 478 27.73 -28.41 35.74
C ASP A 478 29.10 -27.85 35.29
N ILE A 479 29.26 -26.53 35.38
CA ILE A 479 30.49 -25.86 34.94
C ILE A 479 31.67 -26.20 35.83
N ASN A 480 31.48 -26.49 37.12
CA ASN A 480 32.56 -26.93 38.00
C ASN A 480 33.16 -28.25 37.54
N GLU A 481 32.33 -29.21 37.09
CA GLU A 481 32.86 -30.46 36.51
C GLU A 481 33.72 -30.19 35.27
N VAL A 482 33.29 -29.29 34.38
CA VAL A 482 34.06 -28.95 33.17
C VAL A 482 35.40 -28.28 33.51
N VAL A 483 35.41 -27.38 34.51
CA VAL A 483 36.65 -26.74 35.02
C VAL A 483 37.58 -27.77 35.57
N GLU A 484 37.12 -28.65 36.49
CA GLU A 484 37.96 -29.67 37.09
C GLU A 484 38.54 -30.64 36.06
N GLU A 485 37.76 -31.05 35.08
CA GLU A 485 38.20 -31.92 34.00
C GLU A 485 39.24 -31.23 33.12
N SER A 486 39.07 -29.95 32.81
CA SER A 486 40.03 -29.16 32.04
C SER A 486 41.37 -29.03 32.76
N ILE A 487 41.36 -28.78 34.10
CA ILE A 487 42.57 -28.70 34.90
C ILE A 487 43.24 -30.07 34.98
N ARG A 488 42.50 -31.18 35.16
CA ARG A 488 43.06 -32.54 35.13
C ARG A 488 43.75 -32.85 33.80
N LEU A 489 43.19 -32.39 32.68
CA LEU A 489 43.79 -32.53 31.35
C LEU A 489 45.13 -31.83 31.22
N MET A 490 45.25 -30.64 31.78
CA MET A 490 46.47 -29.80 31.70
C MET A 490 47.50 -30.11 32.77
N ARG A 491 47.25 -31.04 33.69
CA ARG A 491 48.08 -31.27 34.87
C ARG A 491 49.57 -31.53 34.55
N SER A 492 49.85 -32.30 33.50
CA SER A 492 51.24 -32.61 33.09
C SER A 492 51.93 -31.36 32.53
N ASP A 493 51.23 -30.57 31.72
CA ASP A 493 51.76 -29.33 31.13
C ASP A 493 52.00 -28.27 32.22
N LEU A 494 51.06 -28.12 33.15
CA LEU A 494 51.20 -27.21 34.30
C LEU A 494 52.39 -27.55 35.18
N LEU A 495 52.60 -28.84 35.45
CA LEU A 495 53.77 -29.33 36.21
C LEU A 495 55.06 -29.08 35.44
N SER A 496 55.14 -29.34 34.16
CA SER A 496 56.33 -29.13 33.33
C SER A 496 56.70 -27.65 33.25
N ARG A 497 55.71 -26.75 33.23
CA ARG A 497 55.89 -25.29 33.21
C ARG A 497 56.07 -24.67 34.61
N GLN A 498 56.06 -25.50 35.69
CA GLN A 498 56.15 -25.06 37.09
C GLN A 498 55.07 -24.03 37.48
N VAL A 499 53.82 -24.18 36.98
CA VAL A 499 52.65 -23.31 37.29
C VAL A 499 51.82 -23.95 38.40
N GLU A 500 51.67 -23.23 39.52
CA GLU A 500 50.76 -23.59 40.61
C GLU A 500 49.33 -23.16 40.25
N VAL A 501 48.41 -24.13 40.14
CA VAL A 501 46.98 -23.83 39.91
C VAL A 501 46.20 -23.91 41.19
N ARG A 502 45.43 -22.85 41.49
CA ARG A 502 44.45 -22.81 42.58
C ARG A 502 43.06 -22.71 42.00
N THR A 503 42.10 -23.37 42.60
CA THR A 503 40.68 -23.31 42.25
C THR A 503 39.87 -22.71 43.39
N ASP A 504 38.98 -21.81 43.04
CA ASP A 504 38.00 -21.19 43.94
C ASP A 504 36.63 -21.32 43.27
N LEU A 505 36.01 -22.49 43.47
CA LEU A 505 34.78 -22.87 42.82
C LEU A 505 33.58 -22.68 43.75
N ALA A 506 32.54 -22.00 43.30
CA ALA A 506 31.34 -21.80 44.11
C ALA A 506 30.59 -23.14 44.31
N ASP A 507 30.12 -23.40 45.53
CA ASP A 507 29.49 -24.68 45.91
C ASP A 507 28.16 -24.97 45.19
N ALA A 508 27.43 -23.94 44.77
CA ALA A 508 26.12 -24.05 44.12
C ALA A 508 26.01 -23.13 42.91
N LEU A 509 26.18 -23.69 41.72
CA LEU A 509 25.95 -22.99 40.47
C LEU A 509 24.71 -23.54 39.74
N PRO A 510 23.92 -22.70 39.10
CA PRO A 510 22.84 -23.18 38.25
C PRO A 510 23.42 -23.92 37.02
N PRO A 511 22.73 -24.95 36.48
CA PRO A 511 23.20 -25.63 35.29
C PRO A 511 23.19 -24.70 34.07
N VAL A 512 24.15 -24.91 33.17
CA VAL A 512 24.27 -24.17 31.90
C VAL A 512 23.93 -25.11 30.76
N SER A 513 23.14 -24.62 29.79
CA SER A 513 22.88 -25.38 28.55
C SER A 513 24.04 -25.20 27.58
N GLY A 514 24.86 -26.23 27.42
CA GLY A 514 26.08 -26.12 26.62
C GLY A 514 26.61 -27.42 26.04
N ASP A 515 27.55 -27.28 25.11
CA ASP A 515 28.36 -28.38 24.60
C ASP A 515 29.63 -28.50 25.45
N ARG A 516 29.76 -29.66 26.16
CA ARG A 516 30.88 -29.92 27.07
C ARG A 516 32.25 -29.75 26.40
N ASN A 517 32.39 -30.24 25.15
CA ASN A 517 33.67 -30.20 24.44
C ASN A 517 34.04 -28.76 24.03
N GLN A 518 33.06 -27.98 23.62
CA GLN A 518 33.29 -26.56 23.26
C GLN A 518 33.64 -25.72 24.47
N LEU A 519 32.95 -25.88 25.60
CA LEU A 519 33.25 -25.15 26.83
C LEU A 519 34.60 -25.57 27.44
N GLN A 520 34.93 -26.88 27.36
CA GLN A 520 36.26 -27.37 27.74
C GLN A 520 37.36 -26.74 26.88
N GLN A 521 37.15 -26.56 25.57
CA GLN A 521 38.06 -25.84 24.67
C GLN A 521 38.30 -24.39 25.10
N VAL A 522 37.28 -23.67 25.53
CA VAL A 522 37.41 -22.30 26.06
C VAL A 522 38.33 -22.29 27.28
N LEU A 523 38.09 -23.21 28.23
CA LEU A 523 38.88 -23.30 29.45
C LEU A 523 40.32 -23.68 29.19
N LEU A 524 40.55 -24.63 28.30
CA LEU A 524 41.92 -25.02 27.90
C LEU A 524 42.68 -23.84 27.30
N ASN A 525 42.02 -23.07 26.42
CA ASN A 525 42.61 -21.86 25.84
C ASN A 525 42.95 -20.80 26.89
N PHE A 526 42.09 -20.59 27.87
CA PHE A 526 42.35 -19.65 28.96
C PHE A 526 43.56 -20.06 29.79
N VAL A 527 43.62 -21.34 30.17
CA VAL A 527 44.73 -21.90 30.96
C VAL A 527 46.05 -21.82 30.19
N ILE A 528 46.05 -22.19 28.88
CA ILE A 528 47.27 -22.12 28.04
C ILE A 528 47.73 -20.66 27.91
N ASN A 529 46.81 -19.71 27.67
CA ASN A 529 47.17 -18.30 27.54
C ASN A 529 47.75 -17.73 28.86
N GLY A 530 47.17 -18.11 30.00
CA GLY A 530 47.71 -17.73 31.31
C GLY A 530 49.10 -18.31 31.58
N CYS A 531 49.33 -19.56 31.19
CA CYS A 531 50.66 -20.19 31.30
C CYS A 531 51.71 -19.46 30.44
N ASP A 532 51.35 -19.18 29.19
CA ASP A 532 52.23 -18.49 28.24
C ASP A 532 52.54 -17.05 28.66
N ALA A 533 51.58 -16.35 29.29
CA ALA A 533 51.78 -15.00 29.83
C ALA A 533 52.77 -14.96 30.99
N MET A 534 53.02 -16.11 31.62
CA MET A 534 53.99 -16.27 32.73
C MET A 534 55.35 -16.89 32.31
N ASP A 535 55.50 -17.23 31.00
CA ASP A 535 56.78 -17.76 30.49
C ASP A 535 57.89 -16.73 30.66
N GLY A 536 59.12 -17.20 31.08
CA GLY A 536 60.24 -16.34 31.33
C GLY A 536 60.28 -15.72 32.73
N GLN A 537 59.35 -16.01 33.62
CA GLN A 537 59.37 -15.55 35.02
C GLN A 537 60.11 -16.55 35.91
N GLU A 538 61.04 -16.07 36.75
CA GLU A 538 61.82 -16.96 37.61
C GLU A 538 61.07 -17.40 38.89
N ARG A 539 60.06 -16.68 39.36
CA ARG A 539 59.30 -16.97 40.58
C ARG A 539 57.82 -16.60 40.43
N ASP A 540 56.93 -17.26 41.19
CA ASP A 540 55.56 -16.94 41.46
C ASP A 540 54.58 -17.14 40.24
N ARG A 541 54.74 -18.26 39.50
CA ARG A 541 53.81 -18.66 38.42
C ARG A 541 52.56 -19.27 39.03
N ARG A 542 51.56 -18.43 39.28
CA ARG A 542 50.24 -18.84 39.83
C ARG A 542 49.12 -18.57 38.87
N LEU A 543 48.25 -19.57 38.71
CA LEU A 543 47.01 -19.46 37.99
C LEU A 543 45.85 -19.70 38.96
N LEU A 544 44.84 -18.82 38.99
CA LEU A 544 43.64 -18.99 39.79
C LEU A 544 42.44 -19.13 38.88
N VAL A 545 41.68 -20.24 39.02
CA VAL A 545 40.44 -20.48 38.31
C VAL A 545 39.28 -20.34 39.29
N GLN A 546 38.36 -19.42 38.98
CA GLN A 546 37.22 -19.11 39.84
C GLN A 546 35.93 -19.32 39.09
N THR A 547 34.90 -19.80 39.79
CA THR A 547 33.53 -19.83 39.32
C THR A 547 32.63 -19.09 40.29
N ARG A 548 31.64 -18.33 39.76
CA ARG A 548 30.67 -17.62 40.60
C ARG A 548 29.35 -17.44 39.90
N ALA A 549 28.25 -17.31 40.66
CA ALA A 549 26.98 -16.84 40.12
C ALA A 549 27.00 -15.32 40.07
N THR A 550 26.59 -14.75 38.92
CA THR A 550 26.45 -13.29 38.75
C THR A 550 25.16 -12.78 39.36
N ALA A 551 25.04 -11.46 39.55
CA ALA A 551 23.82 -10.82 40.06
C ALA A 551 22.58 -11.08 39.16
N ASN A 552 22.80 -11.38 37.87
CA ASN A 552 21.74 -11.71 36.91
C ASN A 552 21.35 -13.20 36.89
N GLY A 553 21.98 -14.01 37.77
CA GLY A 553 21.76 -15.45 37.85
C GLY A 553 22.54 -16.27 36.82
N ASN A 554 23.42 -15.67 36.02
CA ASN A 554 24.32 -16.37 35.08
C ASN A 554 25.53 -16.98 35.81
N VAL A 555 26.24 -17.86 35.12
CA VAL A 555 27.47 -18.48 35.63
C VAL A 555 28.68 -17.80 34.98
N GLU A 556 29.59 -17.30 35.82
CA GLU A 556 30.85 -16.72 35.35
C GLU A 556 32.02 -17.64 35.74
N VAL A 557 32.91 -17.84 34.77
CA VAL A 557 34.21 -18.50 34.96
C VAL A 557 35.31 -17.51 34.68
N CYS A 558 36.25 -17.37 35.64
CA CYS A 558 37.40 -16.49 35.53
C CYS A 558 38.69 -17.29 35.61
N VAL A 559 39.65 -16.95 34.76
CA VAL A 559 41.04 -17.46 34.85
C VAL A 559 41.96 -16.27 35.02
N VAL A 560 42.60 -16.21 36.20
CA VAL A 560 43.51 -15.13 36.61
C VAL A 560 44.94 -15.63 36.51
N ASP A 561 45.78 -14.92 35.74
CA ASP A 561 47.20 -15.19 35.63
C ASP A 561 48.03 -14.13 36.35
N GLY A 562 49.28 -14.50 36.70
CA GLY A 562 50.29 -13.61 37.26
C GLY A 562 51.27 -13.05 36.22
N GLY A 563 50.88 -12.98 34.95
CA GLY A 563 51.71 -12.57 33.81
C GLY A 563 52.03 -11.08 33.74
N GLY A 564 52.36 -10.61 32.56
CA GLY A 564 52.66 -9.19 32.28
C GLY A 564 51.46 -8.27 32.18
N GLY A 565 50.22 -8.81 32.20
CA GLY A 565 48.98 -8.09 31.96
C GLY A 565 48.73 -7.79 30.48
N ILE A 566 47.58 -7.14 30.20
CA ILE A 566 47.16 -6.78 28.84
C ILE A 566 47.01 -5.25 28.77
N PRO A 567 47.69 -4.57 27.83
CA PRO A 567 47.52 -3.13 27.65
C PRO A 567 46.06 -2.75 27.43
N ALA A 568 45.59 -1.63 27.99
CA ALA A 568 44.20 -1.20 27.89
C ALA A 568 43.70 -1.05 26.43
N ALA A 569 44.59 -0.66 25.51
CA ALA A 569 44.29 -0.55 24.08
C ALA A 569 44.03 -1.90 23.39
N ASP A 570 44.50 -3.01 23.98
CA ASP A 570 44.45 -4.34 23.39
C ASP A 570 43.36 -5.23 24.01
N LEU A 571 42.70 -4.81 25.11
CA LEU A 571 41.70 -5.61 25.84
C LEU A 571 40.55 -6.10 24.97
N GLU A 572 40.10 -5.33 23.97
CA GLU A 572 39.09 -5.76 23.02
C GLU A 572 39.69 -6.47 21.82
N ARG A 573 40.88 -6.05 21.38
CA ARG A 573 41.55 -6.55 20.18
C ARG A 573 42.08 -7.97 20.31
N ILE A 574 42.43 -8.41 21.52
CA ILE A 574 42.94 -9.79 21.76
C ILE A 574 41.93 -10.87 21.34
N PHE A 575 40.65 -10.53 21.15
CA PHE A 575 39.61 -11.43 20.70
C PHE A 575 39.36 -11.38 19.17
N GLU A 576 40.11 -10.52 18.46
CA GLU A 576 40.08 -10.47 17.00
C GLU A 576 40.93 -11.60 16.40
N PRO A 577 40.50 -12.23 15.30
CA PRO A 577 41.29 -13.26 14.63
C PRO A 577 42.67 -12.73 14.20
N PHE A 578 43.70 -13.57 14.34
CA PHE A 578 45.10 -13.28 13.97
C PHE A 578 45.81 -12.21 14.83
N VAL A 579 45.22 -11.73 15.90
CA VAL A 579 45.88 -10.84 16.86
C VAL A 579 46.64 -11.69 17.87
N THR A 580 47.97 -11.57 17.87
CA THR A 580 48.88 -12.30 18.77
C THR A 580 50.11 -11.49 19.07
N THR A 581 50.60 -11.59 20.30
CA THR A 581 51.90 -11.07 20.75
C THR A 581 52.98 -12.16 20.75
N LYS A 582 52.63 -13.42 20.43
CA LYS A 582 53.53 -14.59 20.47
C LYS A 582 54.21 -14.79 19.11
N ALA A 583 55.51 -15.09 19.11
CA ALA A 583 56.29 -15.31 17.88
C ALA A 583 55.80 -16.53 17.05
N THR A 584 55.20 -17.54 17.69
CA THR A 584 54.77 -18.79 17.07
C THR A 584 53.24 -19.01 17.12
N GLY A 585 52.50 -18.08 17.74
CA GLY A 585 51.04 -18.22 17.88
C GLY A 585 50.26 -17.67 16.68
N MET A 586 49.22 -18.38 16.20
CA MET A 586 48.36 -17.94 15.08
C MET A 586 47.33 -16.86 15.47
N GLY A 587 47.19 -16.50 16.75
CA GLY A 587 46.23 -15.50 17.20
C GLY A 587 44.77 -15.92 17.06
N LEU A 588 44.45 -17.21 16.98
CA LEU A 588 43.09 -17.73 16.77
C LEU A 588 42.40 -18.20 18.06
N GLY A 589 43.16 -18.50 19.12
CA GLY A 589 42.64 -19.14 20.34
C GLY A 589 41.52 -18.35 21.02
N LEU A 590 41.72 -17.05 21.30
CA LEU A 590 40.73 -16.21 21.96
C LEU A 590 39.57 -15.83 21.04
N ALA A 591 39.81 -15.68 19.74
CA ALA A 591 38.74 -15.46 18.76
C ALA A 591 37.76 -16.64 18.70
N ILE A 592 38.25 -17.85 18.86
CA ILE A 592 37.45 -19.06 18.94
C ILE A 592 36.69 -19.12 20.24
N CYS A 593 37.34 -18.79 21.37
CA CYS A 593 36.63 -18.69 22.63
C CYS A 593 35.44 -17.73 22.52
N ARG A 594 35.61 -16.58 21.87
CA ARG A 594 34.54 -15.64 21.63
C ARG A 594 33.42 -16.27 20.80
N SER A 595 33.73 -16.92 19.68
CA SER A 595 32.74 -17.59 18.84
C SER A 595 31.98 -18.70 19.58
N ILE A 596 32.65 -19.48 20.43
CA ILE A 596 32.02 -20.53 21.23
C ILE A 596 31.09 -19.91 22.29
N VAL A 597 31.57 -18.91 23.02
CA VAL A 597 30.81 -18.27 24.10
C VAL A 597 29.61 -17.53 23.55
N ASP A 598 29.74 -16.79 22.43
CA ASP A 598 28.67 -16.12 21.73
C ASP A 598 27.61 -17.14 21.23
N ALA A 599 28.07 -18.28 20.68
CA ALA A 599 27.16 -19.36 20.27
C ALA A 599 26.38 -19.93 21.46
N HIS A 600 26.89 -19.88 22.68
CA HIS A 600 26.20 -20.28 23.90
C HIS A 600 25.36 -19.15 24.53
N GLY A 601 25.26 -17.99 23.86
CA GLY A 601 24.51 -16.82 24.35
C GLY A 601 25.20 -16.13 25.54
N GLY A 602 26.49 -16.40 25.73
CA GLY A 602 27.30 -15.86 26.80
C GLY A 602 28.05 -14.59 26.41
N ARG A 603 28.96 -14.14 27.31
CA ARG A 603 29.83 -12.98 27.11
C ARG A 603 31.25 -13.30 27.47
N LEU A 604 32.22 -12.82 26.69
CA LEU A 604 33.66 -13.00 26.88
C LEU A 604 34.33 -11.63 26.95
N TRP A 605 35.19 -11.42 27.99
CA TRP A 605 36.00 -10.20 28.11
C TRP A 605 37.28 -10.46 28.91
N ALA A 606 38.19 -9.49 28.93
CA ALA A 606 39.40 -9.52 29.70
C ALA A 606 39.54 -8.26 30.56
N THR A 607 40.24 -8.40 31.69
CA THR A 607 40.66 -7.28 32.54
C THR A 607 42.13 -7.40 32.88
N SER A 608 42.81 -6.26 32.98
CA SER A 608 44.20 -6.24 33.50
C SER A 608 44.17 -6.08 35.03
N ASN A 609 44.94 -6.89 35.74
CA ASN A 609 44.91 -6.87 37.19
C ASN A 609 45.76 -5.69 37.71
N PRO A 610 45.38 -5.04 38.85
CA PRO A 610 46.08 -3.86 39.36
C PRO A 610 47.54 -4.14 39.74
N ASP A 611 47.78 -5.29 40.33
CA ASP A 611 49.10 -5.64 40.82
C ASP A 611 49.98 -6.28 39.72
N ARG A 612 49.48 -7.29 39.02
CA ARG A 612 50.18 -8.00 37.96
C ARG A 612 49.23 -9.00 37.27
N GLY A 613 49.42 -9.21 35.94
CA GLY A 613 48.71 -10.22 35.18
C GLY A 613 47.38 -9.77 34.61
N ALA A 614 46.61 -10.69 34.05
CA ALA A 614 45.31 -10.47 33.47
C ALA A 614 44.30 -11.48 33.99
N THR A 615 43.02 -11.15 33.80
CA THR A 615 41.89 -12.05 34.04
C THR A 615 41.05 -12.18 32.77
N LEU A 616 40.86 -13.41 32.32
CA LEU A 616 39.92 -13.74 31.27
C LEU A 616 38.60 -14.17 31.91
N HIS A 617 37.52 -13.59 31.45
CA HIS A 617 36.18 -13.80 31.99
C HIS A 617 35.25 -14.43 30.91
N CYS A 618 34.50 -15.44 31.30
CA CYS A 618 33.48 -16.08 30.49
C CYS A 618 32.19 -16.14 31.30
N GLU A 619 31.14 -15.45 30.86
CA GLU A 619 29.79 -15.50 31.44
C GLU A 619 28.88 -16.30 30.55
N LEU A 620 28.15 -17.28 31.09
CA LEU A 620 27.22 -18.16 30.40
C LEU A 620 25.83 -18.04 31.02
N PRO A 621 24.75 -18.01 30.20
CA PRO A 621 23.41 -17.94 30.74
C PRO A 621 23.04 -19.24 31.46
N ALA A 622 22.46 -19.09 32.64
CA ALA A 622 21.89 -20.20 33.37
C ALA A 622 20.65 -20.73 32.67
N MET A 623 20.47 -22.05 32.76
CA MET A 623 19.24 -22.67 32.32
C MET A 623 18.09 -22.21 33.22
N ARG A 624 17.10 -21.53 32.68
CA ARG A 624 15.86 -21.19 33.40
C ARG A 624 14.90 -22.34 33.26
N ASP A 625 14.36 -22.81 34.38
CA ASP A 625 13.28 -23.81 34.42
C ASP A 625 12.06 -23.41 33.61
#